data_d3a930b604390b07a3b29cedd37fcb9d
#
_entry.id   d3a930b604390b07a3b29cedd37fcb9d
#
_cell.length_a   1.000
_cell.length_b   1.000
_cell.length_c   1.000
_cell.angle_alpha   90.00
_cell.angle_beta   90.00
_cell.angle_gamma   90.00
#
_symmetry.space_group_name_H-M   'P 1'
#
loop_
_entity.id
_entity.type
_entity.pdbx_description
1 polymer ?
#
loop_
_entity_poly.entity_id
_entity_poly.type
_entity_poly.pdbx_seq_one_letter_code
_entity_poly.pdbx_strand_id
1 'polypeptide(L)'
;FPWIRVFHRDKETFQIKAREFVSGSFRFFTNVMRFTGSLRIVVSKEERERFKNIHGKIIIANHPSMLDFVFIMSLVPNANCIVKGGLAKSILAGVVRQCYIVNTLDFNQLCELCKQTIDKGNNVIIFPEGTRIPRHGKNPFKKGAARIAYYAKCGVQPVIVGGNDKYGLGKHDPFWSYNHTERYIYDLKLLPEIPIDEYKNLTETIAAKRLTDKMDEVLSTA
;
A
#
# COMPACT_ATOMS: atom_id res chain seq x y z
N PHE A 1 -18.28 -2.22 11.60
CA PHE A 1 -18.68 -3.18 10.57
C PHE A 1 -19.87 -4.11 10.90
N PRO A 2 -20.46 -4.15 12.11
CA PRO A 2 -21.57 -5.07 12.38
C PRO A 2 -22.73 -4.90 11.41
N TRP A 3 -23.08 -3.66 11.08
CA TRP A 3 -24.16 -3.35 10.15
C TRP A 3 -23.91 -3.84 8.71
N ILE A 4 -22.67 -3.80 8.22
CA ILE A 4 -22.33 -4.37 6.88
C ILE A 4 -22.57 -5.88 6.89
N ARG A 5 -22.26 -6.57 8.01
CA ARG A 5 -22.44 -8.01 8.15
C ARG A 5 -23.91 -8.43 8.20
N VAL A 6 -24.79 -7.55 8.66
CA VAL A 6 -26.25 -7.80 8.67
C VAL A 6 -26.78 -7.90 7.24
N PHE A 7 -26.31 -7.03 6.35
CA PHE A 7 -26.76 -6.98 4.94
C PHE A 7 -25.98 -7.92 4.00
N HIS A 8 -24.77 -8.31 4.37
CA HIS A 8 -23.90 -9.17 3.56
C HIS A 8 -23.42 -10.36 4.39
N ARG A 9 -24.20 -11.46 4.36
CA ARG A 9 -23.91 -12.68 5.13
C ARG A 9 -22.76 -13.49 4.57
N ASP A 10 -22.56 -13.42 3.24
CA ASP A 10 -21.41 -14.04 2.59
C ASP A 10 -20.10 -13.36 2.99
N LYS A 11 -19.10 -14.18 3.39
CA LYS A 11 -17.82 -13.70 3.92
C LYS A 11 -17.03 -12.87 2.89
N GLU A 12 -17.09 -13.26 1.63
CA GLU A 12 -16.33 -12.60 0.56
C GLU A 12 -16.91 -11.22 0.25
N THR A 13 -18.22 -11.17 0.00
CA THR A 13 -18.96 -9.91 -0.21
C THR A 13 -18.79 -8.98 0.97
N PHE A 14 -18.86 -9.49 2.19
CA PHE A 14 -18.62 -8.70 3.40
C PHE A 14 -17.21 -8.09 3.41
N GLN A 15 -16.17 -8.86 3.06
CA GLN A 15 -14.79 -8.35 3.04
C GLN A 15 -14.58 -7.30 1.95
N ILE A 16 -15.19 -7.48 0.78
CA ILE A 16 -15.14 -6.48 -0.31
C ILE A 16 -15.80 -5.18 0.18
N LYS A 17 -17.02 -5.25 0.71
CA LYS A 17 -17.74 -4.07 1.22
C LYS A 17 -17.04 -3.39 2.39
N ALA A 18 -16.39 -4.15 3.26
CA ALA A 18 -15.59 -3.60 4.35
C ALA A 18 -14.37 -2.82 3.80
N ARG A 19 -13.68 -3.33 2.77
CA ARG A 19 -12.57 -2.62 2.11
C ARG A 19 -13.02 -1.37 1.39
N GLU A 20 -14.14 -1.43 0.66
CA GLU A 20 -14.75 -0.26 0.01
C GLU A 20 -15.11 0.82 1.04
N PHE A 21 -15.67 0.43 2.18
CA PHE A 21 -15.99 1.35 3.27
C PHE A 21 -14.74 2.00 3.86
N VAL A 22 -13.67 1.22 4.09
CA VAL A 22 -12.38 1.76 4.58
C VAL A 22 -11.77 2.71 3.56
N SER A 23 -11.76 2.35 2.28
CA SER A 23 -11.32 3.24 1.20
C SER A 23 -12.14 4.53 1.16
N GLY A 24 -13.46 4.44 1.29
CA GLY A 24 -14.36 5.58 1.39
C GLY A 24 -14.07 6.47 2.61
N SER A 25 -13.80 5.85 3.76
CA SER A 25 -13.43 6.57 5.00
C SER A 25 -12.10 7.30 4.84
N PHE A 26 -11.10 6.68 4.19
CA PHE A 26 -9.83 7.35 3.89
C PHE A 26 -10.00 8.49 2.89
N ARG A 27 -10.86 8.31 1.89
CA ARG A 27 -11.21 9.39 0.95
C ARG A 27 -11.90 10.56 1.65
N PHE A 28 -12.83 10.27 2.57
CA PHE A 28 -13.45 11.29 3.39
C PHE A 28 -12.40 12.02 4.24
N PHE A 29 -11.55 11.29 4.96
CA PHE A 29 -10.46 11.86 5.75
C PHE A 29 -9.54 12.75 4.90
N THR A 30 -9.10 12.28 3.74
CA THR A 30 -8.25 13.07 2.83
C THR A 30 -8.96 14.33 2.31
N ASN A 31 -10.26 14.29 2.07
CA ASN A 31 -11.04 15.45 1.68
C ASN A 31 -11.18 16.47 2.82
N VAL A 32 -11.39 16.03 4.06
CA VAL A 32 -11.39 16.90 5.24
C VAL A 32 -10.04 17.61 5.38
N MET A 33 -8.93 16.86 5.30
CA MET A 33 -7.58 17.43 5.38
C MET A 33 -7.29 18.44 4.25
N ARG A 34 -7.82 18.21 3.05
CA ARG A 34 -7.76 19.18 1.94
C ARG A 34 -8.60 20.41 2.20
N PHE A 35 -9.80 20.24 2.71
CA PHE A 35 -10.73 21.35 3.03
C PHE A 35 -10.17 22.25 4.13
N THR A 36 -9.57 21.66 5.17
CA THR A 36 -8.88 22.42 6.24
C THR A 36 -7.57 23.09 5.79
N GLY A 37 -7.13 22.85 4.56
CA GLY A 37 -5.87 23.40 4.04
C GLY A 37 -4.60 22.73 4.58
N SER A 38 -4.74 21.67 5.42
CA SER A 38 -3.61 20.98 6.04
C SER A 38 -2.75 20.24 5.02
N LEU A 39 -3.34 19.78 3.91
CA LEU A 39 -2.62 19.09 2.85
C LEU A 39 -3.19 19.36 1.46
N ARG A 40 -2.35 19.12 0.45
CA ARG A 40 -2.72 19.11 -0.96
C ARG A 40 -2.34 17.75 -1.57
N ILE A 41 -3.30 17.09 -2.22
CA ILE A 41 -3.04 15.88 -3.01
C ILE A 41 -3.01 16.26 -4.48
N VAL A 42 -1.91 15.96 -5.12
CA VAL A 42 -1.67 16.18 -6.55
C VAL A 42 -1.80 14.84 -7.26
N VAL A 43 -2.92 14.62 -7.90
CA VAL A 43 -3.20 13.43 -8.72
C VAL A 43 -4.12 13.87 -9.85
N SER A 44 -3.74 13.66 -11.09
CA SER A 44 -4.56 14.01 -12.25
C SER A 44 -5.85 13.18 -12.30
N LYS A 45 -6.84 13.62 -13.10
CA LYS A 45 -8.07 12.83 -13.27
C LYS A 45 -7.79 11.49 -13.95
N GLU A 46 -6.93 11.48 -14.95
CA GLU A 46 -6.50 10.28 -15.68
C GLU A 46 -5.82 9.30 -14.71
N GLU A 47 -4.94 9.81 -13.86
CA GLU A 47 -4.24 8.99 -12.90
C GLU A 47 -5.18 8.40 -11.85
N ARG A 48 -6.19 9.17 -11.40
CA ARG A 48 -7.23 8.65 -10.49
C ARG A 48 -7.99 7.48 -11.09
N GLU A 49 -8.33 7.55 -12.37
CA GLU A 49 -8.99 6.43 -13.06
C GLU A 49 -8.05 5.24 -13.22
N ARG A 50 -6.77 5.47 -13.52
CA ARG A 50 -5.76 4.39 -13.56
C ARG A 50 -5.63 3.70 -12.21
N PHE A 51 -5.57 4.44 -11.09
CA PHE A 51 -5.55 3.88 -9.74
C PHE A 51 -6.77 3.01 -9.45
N LYS A 52 -7.96 3.43 -9.83
CA LYS A 52 -9.21 2.67 -9.64
C LYS A 52 -9.22 1.36 -10.41
N ASN A 53 -8.57 1.33 -11.56
CA ASN A 53 -8.55 0.20 -12.49
C ASN A 53 -7.39 -0.78 -12.23
N ILE A 54 -6.67 -0.64 -11.11
CA ILE A 54 -5.67 -1.64 -10.71
C ILE A 54 -6.39 -2.84 -10.10
N HIS A 55 -6.19 -4.03 -10.68
CA HIS A 55 -6.77 -5.27 -10.21
C HIS A 55 -5.77 -6.41 -10.24
N GLY A 56 -5.77 -7.24 -9.18
CA GLY A 56 -4.96 -8.45 -9.11
C GLY A 56 -3.45 -8.20 -9.13
N LYS A 57 -2.99 -7.11 -8.52
CA LYS A 57 -1.58 -6.68 -8.54
C LYS A 57 -1.00 -6.53 -7.13
N ILE A 58 0.31 -6.66 -7.06
CA ILE A 58 1.05 -6.11 -5.93
C ILE A 58 1.36 -4.66 -6.23
N ILE A 59 0.93 -3.77 -5.34
CA ILE A 59 1.24 -2.35 -5.40
C ILE A 59 2.42 -2.11 -4.47
N ILE A 60 3.52 -1.60 -4.99
CA ILE A 60 4.66 -1.19 -4.18
C ILE A 60 4.76 0.33 -4.16
N ALA A 61 5.21 0.88 -3.04
CA ALA A 61 5.46 2.32 -2.92
C ALA A 61 6.64 2.60 -1.99
N ASN A 62 7.30 3.73 -2.20
CA ASN A 62 8.18 4.32 -1.19
C ASN A 62 7.36 4.78 0.03
N HIS A 63 7.97 4.89 1.20
CA HIS A 63 7.26 5.12 2.46
C HIS A 63 7.80 6.32 3.25
N PRO A 64 7.66 7.56 2.74
CA PRO A 64 8.16 8.74 3.43
C PRO A 64 7.37 9.11 4.69
N SER A 65 6.08 8.77 4.77
CA SER A 65 5.21 9.20 5.87
C SER A 65 4.29 8.11 6.41
N MET A 66 3.68 8.36 7.56
CA MET A 66 2.70 7.44 8.14
C MET A 66 1.35 7.43 7.39
N LEU A 67 1.08 8.38 6.52
CA LEU A 67 -0.19 8.52 5.81
C LEU A 67 -0.17 7.96 4.38
N ASP A 68 0.97 7.49 3.88
CA ASP A 68 1.11 7.06 2.49
C ASP A 68 0.11 5.96 2.10
N PHE A 69 -0.04 4.95 2.98
CA PHE A 69 -1.02 3.88 2.73
C PHE A 69 -2.46 4.40 2.72
N VAL A 70 -2.78 5.43 3.53
CA VAL A 70 -4.11 6.05 3.58
C VAL A 70 -4.42 6.69 2.23
N PHE A 71 -3.46 7.41 1.65
CA PHE A 71 -3.64 8.04 0.34
C PHE A 71 -3.75 7.01 -0.78
N ILE A 72 -2.88 6.00 -0.83
CA ILE A 72 -2.95 4.94 -1.84
C ILE A 72 -4.30 4.20 -1.74
N MET A 73 -4.71 3.78 -0.54
CA MET A 73 -5.99 3.09 -0.33
C MET A 73 -7.20 3.98 -0.60
N SER A 74 -7.09 5.31 -0.49
CA SER A 74 -8.17 6.22 -0.88
C SER A 74 -8.40 6.26 -2.40
N LEU A 75 -7.37 5.91 -3.18
CA LEU A 75 -7.40 5.88 -4.65
C LEU A 75 -7.70 4.47 -5.18
N VAL A 76 -7.26 3.43 -4.48
CA VAL A 76 -7.45 2.01 -4.87
C VAL A 76 -8.52 1.38 -3.97
N PRO A 77 -9.78 1.23 -4.43
CA PRO A 77 -10.90 0.85 -3.57
C PRO A 77 -10.84 -0.60 -3.05
N ASN A 78 -10.12 -1.47 -3.74
CA ASN A 78 -10.05 -2.90 -3.39
C ASN A 78 -8.61 -3.36 -3.14
N ALA A 79 -7.98 -2.77 -2.12
CA ALA A 79 -6.63 -3.10 -1.74
C ALA A 79 -6.54 -3.59 -0.28
N ASN A 80 -5.69 -4.56 -0.05
CA ASN A 80 -5.19 -4.95 1.27
C ASN A 80 -3.79 -4.37 1.47
N CYS A 81 -3.41 -4.10 2.70
CA CYS A 81 -2.05 -3.71 3.04
C CYS A 81 -1.44 -4.72 3.99
N ILE A 82 -0.17 -5.07 3.80
CA ILE A 82 0.56 -5.88 4.77
C ILE A 82 0.99 -4.97 5.92
N VAL A 83 0.55 -5.31 7.14
CA VAL A 83 0.79 -4.52 8.34
C VAL A 83 1.51 -5.33 9.43
N LYS A 84 2.21 -4.62 10.31
CA LYS A 84 2.87 -5.25 11.47
C LYS A 84 1.84 -5.79 12.47
N GLY A 85 2.15 -6.91 13.11
CA GLY A 85 1.26 -7.59 14.05
C GLY A 85 0.78 -6.76 15.24
N GLY A 86 1.55 -5.74 15.67
CA GLY A 86 1.13 -4.83 16.72
C GLY A 86 -0.17 -4.06 16.40
N LEU A 87 -0.41 -3.76 15.11
CA LEU A 87 -1.63 -3.07 14.69
C LEU A 87 -2.89 -3.93 14.87
N ALA A 88 -2.75 -5.26 14.78
CA ALA A 88 -3.84 -6.21 15.00
C ALA A 88 -4.30 -6.29 16.47
N LYS A 89 -3.53 -5.74 17.40
CA LYS A 89 -3.84 -5.65 18.84
C LYS A 89 -4.30 -4.24 19.26
N SER A 90 -4.35 -3.30 18.32
CA SER A 90 -4.77 -1.92 18.59
C SER A 90 -6.29 -1.76 18.55
N ILE A 91 -6.78 -0.55 18.86
CA ILE A 91 -8.19 -0.16 18.71
C ILE A 91 -8.71 -0.37 17.28
N LEU A 92 -7.82 -0.44 16.30
CA LEU A 92 -8.13 -0.71 14.89
C LEU A 92 -8.22 -2.21 14.55
N ALA A 93 -8.11 -3.11 15.53
CA ALA A 93 -8.09 -4.56 15.31
C ALA A 93 -9.27 -5.08 14.46
N GLY A 94 -10.46 -4.50 14.63
CA GLY A 94 -11.64 -4.86 13.83
C GLY A 94 -11.48 -4.54 12.34
N VAL A 95 -10.89 -3.40 12.02
CA VAL A 95 -10.58 -2.97 10.65
C VAL A 95 -9.44 -3.82 10.09
N VAL A 96 -8.38 -4.01 10.90
CA VAL A 96 -7.18 -4.76 10.50
C VAL A 96 -7.54 -6.18 10.05
N ARG A 97 -8.38 -6.88 10.81
CA ARG A 97 -8.78 -8.25 10.48
C ARG A 97 -9.55 -8.41 9.16
N GLN A 98 -10.21 -7.35 8.70
CA GLN A 98 -11.04 -7.39 7.49
C GLN A 98 -10.33 -6.84 6.25
N CYS A 99 -9.44 -5.87 6.44
CA CYS A 99 -8.88 -5.07 5.36
C CYS A 99 -7.36 -5.18 5.23
N TYR A 100 -6.68 -5.90 6.16
CA TYR A 100 -5.23 -5.99 6.17
C TYR A 100 -4.74 -7.43 6.32
N ILE A 101 -3.55 -7.68 5.82
CA ILE A 101 -2.82 -8.93 6.01
C ILE A 101 -1.76 -8.69 7.09
N VAL A 102 -1.83 -9.45 8.19
CA VAL A 102 -0.94 -9.23 9.33
C VAL A 102 0.36 -10.02 9.14
N ASN A 103 1.49 -9.32 9.22
CA ASN A 103 2.83 -9.91 9.09
C ASN A 103 3.30 -10.60 10.38
N THR A 104 2.49 -11.51 10.92
CA THR A 104 2.86 -12.42 12.03
C THR A 104 2.79 -13.88 11.62
N LEU A 105 2.40 -14.15 10.38
CA LEU A 105 2.30 -15.47 9.80
C LEU A 105 3.68 -15.97 9.37
N ASP A 106 3.82 -17.27 9.28
CA ASP A 106 4.91 -17.87 8.49
C ASP A 106 4.89 -17.31 7.06
N PHE A 107 6.08 -17.15 6.46
CA PHE A 107 6.19 -16.48 5.15
C PHE A 107 5.42 -17.22 4.05
N ASN A 108 5.36 -18.56 4.10
CA ASN A 108 4.60 -19.33 3.12
C ASN A 108 3.09 -19.10 3.26
N GLN A 109 2.58 -19.02 4.48
CA GLN A 109 1.19 -18.67 4.76
C GLN A 109 0.87 -17.25 4.29
N LEU A 110 1.81 -16.33 4.49
CA LEU A 110 1.67 -14.94 4.00
C LEU A 110 1.59 -14.90 2.47
N CYS A 111 2.45 -15.64 1.76
CA CYS A 111 2.42 -15.76 0.30
C CYS A 111 1.08 -16.32 -0.19
N GLU A 112 0.58 -17.37 0.46
CA GLU A 112 -0.68 -18.00 0.09
C GLU A 112 -1.87 -17.04 0.27
N LEU A 113 -1.94 -16.31 1.39
CA LEU A 113 -2.99 -15.31 1.61
C LEU A 113 -2.92 -14.16 0.59
N CYS A 114 -1.73 -13.70 0.24
CA CYS A 114 -1.54 -12.69 -0.79
C CYS A 114 -1.99 -13.22 -2.15
N LYS A 115 -1.61 -14.46 -2.50
CA LYS A 115 -2.04 -15.10 -3.74
C LYS A 115 -3.56 -15.23 -3.82
N GLN A 116 -4.21 -15.76 -2.79
CA GLN A 116 -5.69 -15.86 -2.74
C GLN A 116 -6.37 -14.50 -2.86
N THR A 117 -5.76 -13.45 -2.32
CA THR A 117 -6.25 -12.08 -2.43
C THR A 117 -6.16 -11.58 -3.87
N ILE A 118 -5.04 -11.84 -4.53
CA ILE A 118 -4.76 -11.43 -5.91
C ILE A 118 -5.60 -12.22 -6.91
N ASP A 119 -5.74 -13.53 -6.74
CA ASP A 119 -6.55 -14.41 -7.61
C ASP A 119 -8.03 -13.97 -7.64
N LYS A 120 -8.50 -13.32 -6.58
CA LYS A 120 -9.85 -12.73 -6.49
C LYS A 120 -9.94 -11.32 -7.11
N GLY A 121 -8.90 -10.86 -7.80
CA GLY A 121 -8.83 -9.53 -8.40
C GLY A 121 -8.56 -8.39 -7.42
N ASN A 122 -8.27 -8.70 -6.14
CA ASN A 122 -7.91 -7.68 -5.16
C ASN A 122 -6.43 -7.33 -5.26
N ASN A 123 -6.04 -6.18 -4.72
CA ASN A 123 -4.66 -5.71 -4.71
C ASN A 123 -4.02 -5.87 -3.33
N VAL A 124 -2.69 -6.00 -3.30
CA VAL A 124 -1.92 -6.03 -2.05
C VAL A 124 -0.88 -4.92 -2.07
N ILE A 125 -0.98 -3.97 -1.13
CA ILE A 125 -0.02 -2.88 -0.98
C ILE A 125 1.12 -3.37 -0.07
N ILE A 126 2.34 -3.20 -0.55
CA ILE A 126 3.56 -3.55 0.16
C ILE A 126 4.55 -2.39 0.07
N PHE A 127 5.08 -1.97 1.21
CA PHE A 127 6.21 -1.06 1.26
C PHE A 127 7.48 -1.90 1.35
N PRO A 128 8.29 -2.01 0.27
CA PRO A 128 9.38 -2.98 0.21
C PRO A 128 10.50 -2.68 1.21
N GLU A 129 10.61 -1.46 1.68
CA GLU A 129 11.51 -1.06 2.75
C GLU A 129 11.14 -1.66 4.12
N GLY A 130 9.86 -2.02 4.31
CA GLY A 130 9.31 -2.58 5.56
C GLY A 130 9.24 -1.59 6.73
N THR A 131 9.60 -0.34 6.51
CA THR A 131 9.49 0.77 7.48
C THR A 131 9.53 2.09 6.73
N ARG A 132 9.11 3.19 7.37
CA ARG A 132 9.22 4.53 6.79
C ARG A 132 10.67 4.89 6.49
N ILE A 133 10.89 5.63 5.40
CA ILE A 133 12.22 6.15 5.03
C ILE A 133 12.70 7.13 6.10
N PRO A 134 13.95 7.04 6.56
CA PRO A 134 14.52 8.08 7.41
C PRO A 134 14.69 9.37 6.60
N ARG A 135 14.59 10.55 7.23
CA ARG A 135 14.74 11.85 6.54
C ARG A 135 16.05 11.99 5.77
N HIS A 136 17.10 11.37 6.28
CA HIS A 136 18.43 11.37 5.67
C HIS A 136 18.85 9.92 5.48
N GLY A 137 18.85 9.46 4.23
CA GLY A 137 19.26 8.11 3.86
C GLY A 137 18.17 7.29 3.15
N LYS A 138 18.49 6.06 2.86
CA LYS A 138 17.61 5.07 2.20
C LYS A 138 17.52 3.82 3.05
N ASN A 139 16.39 3.14 3.00
CA ASN A 139 16.28 1.78 3.50
C ASN A 139 16.46 0.80 2.34
N PRO A 140 17.23 -0.27 2.51
CA PRO A 140 17.33 -1.29 1.47
C PRO A 140 15.99 -2.00 1.29
N PHE A 141 15.66 -2.33 0.06
CA PHE A 141 14.46 -3.10 -0.24
C PHE A 141 14.60 -4.54 0.24
N LYS A 142 13.54 -5.05 0.86
CA LYS A 142 13.42 -6.43 1.30
C LYS A 142 12.84 -7.27 0.16
N LYS A 143 13.34 -8.49 0.01
CA LYS A 143 12.89 -9.42 -1.03
C LYS A 143 11.44 -9.92 -0.86
N GLY A 144 10.76 -9.57 0.24
CA GLY A 144 9.41 -10.07 0.55
C GLY A 144 8.39 -9.75 -0.54
N ALA A 145 8.34 -8.51 -1.03
CA ALA A 145 7.43 -8.09 -2.09
C ALA A 145 7.66 -8.87 -3.39
N ALA A 146 8.93 -9.01 -3.79
CA ALA A 146 9.32 -9.75 -4.99
C ALA A 146 8.99 -11.26 -4.89
N ARG A 147 9.23 -11.88 -3.73
CA ARG A 147 8.89 -13.28 -3.50
C ARG A 147 7.37 -13.52 -3.55
N ILE A 148 6.59 -12.62 -2.96
CA ILE A 148 5.11 -12.71 -3.02
C ILE A 148 4.64 -12.54 -4.46
N ALA A 149 5.17 -11.57 -5.23
CA ALA A 149 4.83 -11.36 -6.64
C ALA A 149 5.13 -12.60 -7.48
N TYR A 150 6.30 -13.17 -7.30
CA TYR A 150 6.72 -14.39 -7.99
C TYR A 150 5.82 -15.59 -7.65
N TYR A 151 5.53 -15.78 -6.36
CA TYR A 151 4.64 -16.86 -5.89
C TYR A 151 3.21 -16.71 -6.42
N ALA A 152 2.66 -15.50 -6.37
CA ALA A 152 1.31 -15.19 -6.86
C ALA A 152 1.23 -15.07 -8.39
N LYS A 153 2.36 -15.12 -9.10
CA LYS A 153 2.45 -14.95 -10.57
C LYS A 153 1.74 -13.69 -11.07
N CYS A 154 1.84 -12.59 -10.35
CA CYS A 154 1.19 -11.33 -10.66
C CYS A 154 2.18 -10.21 -10.94
N GLY A 155 1.78 -9.25 -11.77
CA GLY A 155 2.56 -8.04 -12.02
C GLY A 155 2.68 -7.16 -10.78
N VAL A 156 3.69 -6.30 -10.79
CA VAL A 156 3.94 -5.32 -9.73
C VAL A 156 3.68 -3.93 -10.27
N GLN A 157 2.81 -3.19 -9.58
CA GLN A 157 2.47 -1.81 -9.91
C GLN A 157 3.20 -0.86 -8.96
N PRO A 158 4.28 -0.18 -9.39
CA PRO A 158 4.96 0.80 -8.57
C PRO A 158 4.17 2.11 -8.49
N VAL A 159 4.20 2.74 -7.31
CA VAL A 159 3.62 4.05 -7.01
C VAL A 159 4.70 4.89 -6.36
N ILE A 160 4.94 6.09 -6.86
CA ILE A 160 5.79 7.06 -6.19
C ILE A 160 4.95 8.00 -5.34
N VAL A 161 5.35 8.18 -4.09
CA VAL A 161 4.81 9.16 -3.15
C VAL A 161 5.82 10.29 -3.02
N GLY A 162 5.58 11.37 -3.73
CA GLY A 162 6.41 12.55 -3.79
C GLY A 162 5.79 13.76 -3.06
N GLY A 163 6.26 14.95 -3.45
CA GLY A 163 5.85 16.24 -2.90
C GLY A 163 6.90 16.82 -1.96
N ASN A 164 6.47 17.67 -1.01
CA ASN A 164 7.40 18.32 -0.07
C ASN A 164 7.76 17.44 1.15
N ASP A 165 8.58 18.00 2.05
CA ASP A 165 8.95 17.34 3.31
C ASP A 165 7.73 17.01 4.17
N LYS A 166 7.72 15.83 4.76
CA LYS A 166 6.65 15.28 5.62
C LYS A 166 7.01 15.39 7.12
N TYR A 167 7.66 16.49 7.55
CA TYR A 167 8.00 16.71 8.96
C TYR A 167 6.78 16.51 9.88
N GLY A 168 6.96 15.78 10.96
CA GLY A 168 5.89 15.36 11.88
C GLY A 168 5.17 14.06 11.48
N LEU A 169 5.34 13.60 10.23
CA LEU A 169 4.75 12.35 9.74
C LEU A 169 5.81 11.30 9.38
N GLY A 170 7.07 11.68 9.39
CA GLY A 170 8.21 10.84 9.06
C GLY A 170 8.55 9.82 10.16
N LYS A 171 9.63 9.07 9.90
CA LYS A 171 10.18 8.14 10.88
C LYS A 171 10.95 8.92 11.95
N HIS A 172 10.67 8.61 13.22
CA HIS A 172 11.27 9.26 14.40
C HIS A 172 10.88 10.72 14.63
N ASP A 173 9.97 11.29 13.84
CA ASP A 173 9.42 12.60 14.15
C ASP A 173 8.61 12.54 15.45
N PRO A 174 8.64 13.58 16.30
CA PRO A 174 7.84 13.62 17.51
C PRO A 174 6.34 13.53 17.18
N PHE A 175 5.59 12.77 17.98
CA PHE A 175 4.19 12.44 17.68
C PHE A 175 3.27 13.67 17.52
N TRP A 176 3.57 14.76 18.21
CA TRP A 176 2.79 16.01 18.15
C TRP A 176 3.43 17.09 17.27
N SER A 177 4.51 16.74 16.54
CA SER A 177 5.12 17.70 15.63
C SER A 177 4.36 17.77 14.31
N TYR A 178 4.36 18.94 13.69
CA TYR A 178 3.81 19.18 12.37
C TYR A 178 4.59 20.28 11.65
N ASN A 179 4.44 20.37 10.34
CA ASN A 179 5.07 21.44 9.59
C ASN A 179 4.30 22.75 9.81
N HIS A 180 4.96 23.72 10.44
CA HIS A 180 4.39 25.04 10.73
C HIS A 180 4.51 26.04 9.58
N THR A 181 5.38 25.76 8.61
CA THR A 181 5.74 26.71 7.56
C THR A 181 4.94 26.48 6.28
N GLU A 182 4.62 25.23 5.97
CA GLU A 182 3.92 24.90 4.75
C GLU A 182 2.98 23.69 4.93
N ARG A 183 1.92 23.67 4.14
CA ARG A 183 1.02 22.50 4.08
C ARG A 183 1.71 21.31 3.43
N TYR A 184 1.34 20.10 3.82
CA TYR A 184 1.84 18.89 3.19
C TYR A 184 1.37 18.79 1.74
N ILE A 185 2.29 18.46 0.83
CA ILE A 185 1.99 18.17 -0.57
C ILE A 185 2.28 16.70 -0.82
N TYR A 186 1.28 15.97 -1.26
CA TYR A 186 1.39 14.58 -1.69
C TYR A 186 1.15 14.50 -3.19
N ASP A 187 2.20 14.18 -3.94
CA ASP A 187 2.15 13.90 -5.37
C ASP A 187 2.24 12.38 -5.55
N LEU A 188 1.13 11.76 -6.00
CA LEU A 188 1.06 10.32 -6.21
C LEU A 188 1.00 10.04 -7.69
N LYS A 189 1.93 9.22 -8.17
CA LYS A 189 2.02 8.83 -9.58
C LYS A 189 2.17 7.32 -9.71
N LEU A 190 1.47 6.75 -10.69
CA LEU A 190 1.70 5.38 -11.13
C LEU A 190 2.88 5.36 -12.09
N LEU A 191 3.84 4.51 -11.79
CA LEU A 191 4.96 4.22 -12.68
C LEU A 191 4.61 3.04 -13.62
N PRO A 192 5.40 2.75 -14.64
CA PRO A 192 5.18 1.59 -15.49
C PRO A 192 5.14 0.29 -14.67
N GLU A 193 4.19 -0.57 -15.01
CA GLU A 193 4.08 -1.90 -14.38
C GLU A 193 5.33 -2.73 -14.66
N ILE A 194 5.78 -3.48 -13.67
CA ILE A 194 6.82 -4.48 -13.80
C ILE A 194 6.13 -5.82 -14.07
N PRO A 195 6.21 -6.36 -15.31
CA PRO A 195 5.55 -7.62 -15.65
C PRO A 195 6.28 -8.79 -15.00
N ILE A 196 5.52 -9.75 -14.46
CA ILE A 196 6.10 -10.94 -13.84
C ILE A 196 6.63 -11.95 -14.88
N ASP A 197 6.20 -11.84 -16.13
CA ASP A 197 6.52 -12.79 -17.20
C ASP A 197 8.01 -12.94 -17.47
N GLU A 198 8.76 -11.87 -17.32
CA GLU A 198 10.22 -11.86 -17.49
C GLU A 198 10.96 -12.72 -16.43
N TYR A 199 10.30 -13.05 -15.34
CA TYR A 199 10.89 -13.76 -14.21
C TYR A 199 10.42 -15.21 -14.07
N LYS A 200 9.41 -15.64 -14.83
CA LYS A 200 8.76 -16.95 -14.70
C LYS A 200 9.69 -18.15 -14.85
N ASN A 201 10.69 -18.03 -15.71
CA ASN A 201 11.64 -19.11 -16.04
C ASN A 201 12.88 -19.13 -15.14
N LEU A 202 12.95 -18.22 -14.16
CA LEU A 202 14.03 -18.14 -13.20
C LEU A 202 13.71 -18.96 -11.95
N THR A 203 14.73 -19.40 -11.24
CA THR A 203 14.53 -19.95 -9.88
C THR A 203 14.03 -18.85 -8.94
N GLU A 204 13.27 -19.20 -7.90
CA GLU A 204 12.70 -18.24 -6.94
C GLU A 204 13.77 -17.26 -6.41
N THR A 205 14.94 -17.78 -6.05
CA THR A 205 16.02 -16.97 -5.48
C THR A 205 16.54 -15.91 -6.47
N ILE A 206 16.72 -16.28 -7.72
CA ILE A 206 17.19 -15.38 -8.78
C ILE A 206 16.08 -14.39 -9.15
N ALA A 207 14.86 -14.88 -9.34
CA ALA A 207 13.70 -14.05 -9.64
C ALA A 207 13.47 -12.99 -8.55
N ALA A 208 13.45 -13.40 -7.29
CA ALA A 208 13.27 -12.51 -6.15
C ALA A 208 14.37 -11.44 -6.07
N LYS A 209 15.63 -11.80 -6.35
CA LYS A 209 16.72 -10.82 -6.38
C LYS A 209 16.51 -9.80 -7.52
N ARG A 210 16.41 -10.28 -8.76
CA ARG A 210 16.29 -9.41 -9.94
C ARG A 210 15.05 -8.51 -9.88
N LEU A 211 13.92 -9.07 -9.44
CA LEU A 211 12.69 -8.31 -9.28
C LEU A 211 12.81 -7.25 -8.17
N THR A 212 13.51 -7.55 -7.06
CA THR A 212 13.79 -6.56 -6.01
C THR A 212 14.68 -5.44 -6.53
N ASP A 213 15.75 -5.79 -7.26
CA ASP A 213 16.66 -4.81 -7.86
C ASP A 213 15.89 -3.90 -8.85
N LYS A 214 14.97 -4.47 -9.66
CA LYS A 214 14.12 -3.69 -10.57
C LYS A 214 13.12 -2.79 -9.85
N MET A 215 12.50 -3.26 -8.76
CA MET A 215 11.63 -2.43 -7.92
C MET A 215 12.38 -1.23 -7.33
N ASP A 216 13.61 -1.45 -6.83
CA ASP A 216 14.45 -0.38 -6.28
C ASP A 216 14.87 0.61 -7.37
N GLU A 217 15.32 0.13 -8.53
CA GLU A 217 15.63 0.98 -9.69
C GLU A 217 14.46 1.90 -10.04
N VAL A 218 13.27 1.32 -10.27
CA VAL A 218 12.08 2.07 -10.72
C VAL A 218 11.63 3.11 -9.71
N LEU A 219 11.66 2.80 -8.39
CA LEU A 219 11.26 3.75 -7.35
C LEU A 219 12.35 4.77 -6.99
N SER A 220 13.62 4.50 -7.31
CA SER A 220 14.74 5.40 -7.03
C SER A 220 15.01 6.40 -8.16
N THR A 221 14.57 6.09 -9.39
CA THR A 221 14.78 6.95 -10.58
C THR A 221 13.59 7.85 -10.88
N ALA A 222 12.48 7.73 -10.18
CA ALA A 222 11.24 8.50 -10.33
C ALA A 222 11.18 9.68 -9.35
#